data_8d3160580c9cbafe0f0217f935103f0e
#
_entry.id   8d3160580c9cbafe0f0217f935103f0e
#
_cell.length_a   1.000
_cell.length_b   1.000
_cell.length_c   1.000
_cell.angle_alpha   90.00
_cell.angle_beta   90.00
_cell.angle_gamma   90.00
#
_symmetry.space_group_name_H-M   'P 1'
#
loop_
_entity.id
_entity.type
_entity.pdbx_description
1 polymer ?
#
loop_
_entity_poly.entity_id
_entity_poly.type
_entity_poly.pdbx_seq_one_letter_code
_entity_poly.pdbx_strand_id
1 'polypeptide(L)'
;MNNIPQVKVGIVAVSRDCFPESLSVNRRKALIDAYTKKFGATEIYECPVCIVESEIHMVQALEDVKNAGCNALVVYLGNFGPEISETLLAKHFDGPVMFCAAAEESAEDLMDGRGDAYCGMLNASYNLKLRNVKVYIPEYPVGTADECADMIHEFMPIARTIIGLKSLKIISFGPRPLNFLACNAPIKPLYDLGVEIEENSELDLFEAFNKHEGDPRIPKVVEDMEKELGKGNMKPEILPKLAQYEITLLDWVEDHRGYREYV
;
A
#
# COMPACT_ATOMS: atom_id res chain seq x y z
N MET A 1 -0.01 14.75 13.11
CA MET A 1 0.76 14.03 12.06
C MET A 1 -0.15 12.98 11.42
N ASN A 2 -0.35 12.96 10.11
CA ASN A 2 -1.18 11.93 9.47
C ASN A 2 -0.26 10.78 9.02
N ASN A 3 -0.23 9.69 9.78
CA ASN A 3 0.61 8.52 9.49
C ASN A 3 -0.10 7.49 8.57
N ILE A 4 -1.27 7.82 8.04
CA ILE A 4 -2.00 6.94 7.14
C ILE A 4 -1.54 7.21 5.71
N PRO A 5 -0.84 6.27 5.05
CA PRO A 5 -0.40 6.44 3.67
C PRO A 5 -1.59 6.60 2.72
N GLN A 6 -1.47 7.52 1.79
CA GLN A 6 -2.42 7.61 0.68
C GLN A 6 -2.11 6.52 -0.34
N VAL A 7 -3.15 5.86 -0.84
CA VAL A 7 -3.03 4.82 -1.86
C VAL A 7 -3.65 5.34 -3.15
N LYS A 8 -2.85 5.41 -4.21
CA LYS A 8 -3.29 5.69 -5.56
C LYS A 8 -3.08 4.45 -6.41
N VAL A 9 -4.18 3.82 -6.81
CA VAL A 9 -4.16 2.58 -7.57
C VAL A 9 -4.15 2.87 -9.06
N GLY A 10 -3.18 2.32 -9.79
CA GLY A 10 -3.23 2.23 -11.25
C GLY A 10 -3.89 0.92 -11.69
N ILE A 11 -4.80 0.98 -12.66
CA ILE A 11 -5.34 -0.22 -13.31
C ILE A 11 -4.73 -0.35 -14.70
N VAL A 12 -4.05 -1.46 -14.94
CA VAL A 12 -3.51 -1.85 -16.25
C VAL A 12 -4.26 -3.10 -16.73
N ALA A 13 -5.03 -2.97 -17.79
CA ALA A 13 -5.67 -4.11 -18.43
C ALA A 13 -4.72 -4.81 -19.38
N VAL A 14 -4.82 -6.13 -19.47
CA VAL A 14 -3.99 -6.95 -20.35
C VAL A 14 -4.84 -7.68 -21.37
N SER A 15 -4.27 -7.92 -22.55
CA SER A 15 -4.90 -8.65 -23.63
C SER A 15 -3.84 -9.48 -24.36
N ARG A 16 -4.22 -10.67 -24.79
CA ARG A 16 -3.39 -11.49 -25.66
C ARG A 16 -3.88 -11.36 -27.12
N ASP A 17 -2.95 -11.31 -28.05
CA ASP A 17 -3.18 -11.06 -29.48
C ASP A 17 -4.22 -11.95 -30.18
N CYS A 18 -4.41 -13.19 -29.69
CA CYS A 18 -5.41 -14.12 -30.23
C CYS A 18 -6.83 -13.93 -29.67
N PHE A 19 -7.04 -12.96 -28.77
CA PHE A 19 -8.35 -12.62 -28.20
C PHE A 19 -8.76 -11.19 -28.59
N PRO A 20 -10.07 -10.88 -28.59
CA PRO A 20 -10.52 -9.52 -28.91
C PRO A 20 -10.00 -8.50 -27.89
N GLU A 21 -9.18 -7.54 -28.33
CA GLU A 21 -8.71 -6.43 -27.50
C GLU A 21 -9.87 -5.61 -26.95
N SER A 22 -10.88 -5.37 -27.78
CA SER A 22 -12.08 -4.60 -27.38
C SER A 22 -12.80 -5.19 -26.17
N LEU A 23 -12.75 -6.50 -25.99
CA LEU A 23 -13.33 -7.18 -24.84
C LEU A 23 -12.63 -6.75 -23.54
N SER A 24 -11.31 -6.75 -23.54
CA SER A 24 -10.50 -6.33 -22.38
C SER A 24 -10.72 -4.84 -22.05
N VAL A 25 -10.77 -3.98 -23.08
CA VAL A 25 -11.04 -2.55 -22.92
C VAL A 25 -12.42 -2.30 -22.30
N ASN A 26 -13.46 -2.96 -22.84
CA ASN A 26 -14.83 -2.79 -22.35
C ASN A 26 -15.01 -3.33 -20.93
N ARG A 27 -14.43 -4.48 -20.61
CA ARG A 27 -14.49 -5.07 -19.28
C ARG A 27 -13.76 -4.21 -18.25
N ARG A 28 -12.62 -3.62 -18.58
CA ARG A 28 -11.93 -2.65 -17.71
C ARG A 28 -12.80 -1.44 -17.44
N LYS A 29 -13.42 -0.86 -18.47
CA LYS A 29 -14.32 0.28 -18.31
C LYS A 29 -15.49 -0.08 -17.39
N ALA A 30 -16.12 -1.22 -17.60
CA ALA A 30 -17.21 -1.70 -16.76
C ALA A 30 -16.79 -1.86 -15.30
N LEU A 31 -15.56 -2.37 -15.06
CA LEU A 31 -14.98 -2.48 -13.73
C LEU A 31 -14.81 -1.12 -13.04
N ILE A 32 -14.27 -0.12 -13.75
CA ILE A 32 -14.08 1.23 -13.20
C ILE A 32 -15.43 1.89 -12.90
N ASP A 33 -16.42 1.73 -13.79
CA ASP A 33 -17.78 2.22 -13.59
C ASP A 33 -18.44 1.56 -12.37
N ALA A 34 -18.30 0.24 -12.20
CA ALA A 34 -18.81 -0.51 -11.06
C ALA A 34 -18.14 -0.05 -9.74
N TYR A 35 -16.83 0.11 -9.74
CA TYR A 35 -16.10 0.60 -8.58
C TYR A 35 -16.56 2.00 -8.17
N THR A 36 -16.64 2.91 -9.13
CA THR A 36 -17.07 4.30 -8.90
C THR A 36 -18.49 4.37 -8.35
N LYS A 37 -19.39 3.53 -8.87
CA LYS A 37 -20.77 3.44 -8.41
C LYS A 37 -20.89 2.93 -6.98
N LYS A 38 -20.07 1.93 -6.59
CA LYS A 38 -20.12 1.31 -5.24
C LYS A 38 -19.42 2.15 -4.18
N PHE A 39 -18.25 2.68 -4.49
CA PHE A 39 -17.32 3.25 -3.51
C PHE A 39 -17.04 4.74 -3.72
N GLY A 40 -17.66 5.34 -4.74
CA GLY A 40 -17.44 6.73 -5.13
C GLY A 40 -16.21 6.92 -6.02
N ALA A 41 -16.03 8.15 -6.49
CA ALA A 41 -14.81 8.53 -7.21
C ALA A 41 -13.62 8.46 -6.26
N THR A 42 -12.77 7.48 -6.44
CA THR A 42 -11.56 7.28 -5.67
C THR A 42 -10.34 7.61 -6.51
N GLU A 43 -9.17 7.59 -5.89
CA GLU A 43 -7.89 7.78 -6.59
C GLU A 43 -7.49 6.52 -7.39
N ILE A 44 -8.38 6.08 -8.28
CA ILE A 44 -8.08 5.02 -9.24
C ILE A 44 -7.68 5.70 -10.55
N TYR A 45 -6.51 5.34 -11.02
CA TYR A 45 -5.95 5.81 -12.28
C TYR A 45 -6.09 4.72 -13.35
N GLU A 46 -6.79 5.04 -14.43
CA GLU A 46 -6.87 4.17 -15.60
C GLU A 46 -5.67 4.41 -16.51
N CYS A 47 -4.78 3.42 -16.64
CA CYS A 47 -3.64 3.51 -17.52
C CYS A 47 -4.10 3.59 -18.98
N PRO A 48 -3.72 4.63 -19.75
CA PRO A 48 -4.08 4.76 -21.16
C PRO A 48 -3.41 3.70 -22.04
N VAL A 49 -2.26 3.15 -21.63
CA VAL A 49 -1.72 1.91 -22.20
C VAL A 49 -2.58 0.78 -21.69
N CYS A 50 -3.76 0.66 -22.32
CA CYS A 50 -4.83 -0.18 -21.79
C CYS A 50 -4.56 -1.68 -21.91
N ILE A 51 -3.69 -2.07 -22.85
CA ILE A 51 -3.43 -3.47 -23.16
C ILE A 51 -1.93 -3.71 -23.14
N VAL A 52 -1.49 -4.66 -22.32
CA VAL A 52 -0.09 -5.07 -22.24
C VAL A 52 0.07 -6.37 -23.05
N GLU A 53 0.20 -6.23 -24.35
CA GLU A 53 0.41 -7.37 -25.27
C GLU A 53 1.88 -7.74 -25.45
N SER A 54 2.79 -6.83 -25.13
CA SER A 54 4.23 -7.01 -25.32
C SER A 54 5.03 -6.37 -24.20
N GLU A 55 6.32 -6.68 -24.13
CA GLU A 55 7.24 -5.99 -23.21
C GLU A 55 7.38 -4.50 -23.52
N ILE A 56 7.16 -4.08 -24.76
CA ILE A 56 7.13 -2.64 -25.13
C ILE A 56 5.94 -1.97 -24.43
N HIS A 57 4.75 -2.54 -24.54
CA HIS A 57 3.56 -2.03 -23.85
C HIS A 57 3.73 -2.07 -22.33
N MET A 58 4.39 -3.11 -21.81
CA MET A 58 4.70 -3.22 -20.38
C MET A 58 5.56 -2.04 -19.90
N VAL A 59 6.62 -1.69 -20.63
CA VAL A 59 7.47 -0.53 -20.29
C VAL A 59 6.68 0.77 -20.34
N GLN A 60 5.87 0.97 -21.38
CA GLN A 60 5.01 2.15 -21.51
C GLN A 60 4.00 2.25 -20.36
N ALA A 61 3.38 1.13 -19.96
CA ALA A 61 2.44 1.11 -18.84
C ALA A 61 3.13 1.43 -17.51
N LEU A 62 4.35 0.89 -17.28
CA LEU A 62 5.13 1.22 -16.07
C LEU A 62 5.48 2.70 -16.00
N GLU A 63 5.92 3.30 -17.10
CA GLU A 63 6.23 4.72 -17.15
C GLU A 63 4.99 5.57 -16.90
N ASP A 64 3.86 5.19 -17.49
CA ASP A 64 2.60 5.90 -17.35
C ASP A 64 2.08 5.90 -15.91
N VAL A 65 1.96 4.72 -15.28
CA VAL A 65 1.48 4.63 -13.89
C VAL A 65 2.45 5.31 -12.90
N LYS A 66 3.76 5.28 -13.18
CA LYS A 66 4.77 5.99 -12.39
C LYS A 66 4.58 7.51 -12.52
N ASN A 67 4.44 8.02 -13.73
CA ASN A 67 4.24 9.45 -14.00
C ASN A 67 2.91 9.95 -13.41
N ALA A 68 1.90 9.09 -13.36
CA ALA A 68 0.64 9.36 -12.68
C ALA A 68 0.76 9.36 -11.15
N GLY A 69 1.88 8.95 -10.59
CA GLY A 69 2.11 8.86 -9.14
C GLY A 69 1.36 7.70 -8.48
N CYS A 70 1.09 6.61 -9.23
CA CYS A 70 0.49 5.41 -8.65
C CYS A 70 1.51 4.68 -7.76
N ASN A 71 1.07 4.29 -6.57
CA ASN A 71 1.87 3.54 -5.61
C ASN A 71 1.31 2.15 -5.28
N ALA A 72 0.22 1.77 -5.94
CA ALA A 72 -0.35 0.42 -5.97
C ALA A 72 -0.83 0.12 -7.39
N LEU A 73 -0.83 -1.16 -7.78
CA LEU A 73 -1.16 -1.58 -9.13
C LEU A 73 -2.18 -2.72 -9.12
N VAL A 74 -3.17 -2.65 -10.00
CA VAL A 74 -4.04 -3.75 -10.35
C VAL A 74 -3.74 -4.17 -11.79
N VAL A 75 -3.31 -5.40 -11.98
CA VAL A 75 -3.21 -6.05 -13.29
C VAL A 75 -4.52 -6.79 -13.53
N TYR A 76 -5.28 -6.30 -14.49
CA TYR A 76 -6.61 -6.79 -14.80
C TYR A 76 -6.62 -7.59 -16.09
N LEU A 77 -6.92 -8.90 -15.97
CA LEU A 77 -7.06 -9.76 -17.11
C LEU A 77 -8.48 -9.63 -17.69
N GLY A 78 -8.65 -8.74 -18.64
CA GLY A 78 -9.92 -8.59 -19.36
C GLY A 78 -10.15 -9.72 -20.37
N ASN A 79 -9.07 -10.37 -20.80
CA ASN A 79 -9.02 -11.66 -21.51
C ASN A 79 -7.80 -12.44 -21.03
N PHE A 80 -7.34 -13.46 -21.75
CA PHE A 80 -6.28 -14.39 -21.34
C PHE A 80 -4.99 -13.71 -20.85
N GLY A 81 -4.57 -12.60 -21.48
CA GLY A 81 -3.33 -11.90 -21.14
C GLY A 81 -2.04 -12.55 -21.65
N PRO A 82 -0.97 -11.76 -21.85
CA PRO A 82 0.36 -12.24 -22.23
C PRO A 82 1.21 -12.53 -20.99
N GLU A 83 1.41 -13.79 -20.67
CA GLU A 83 2.05 -14.30 -19.44
C GLU A 83 3.40 -13.64 -19.09
N ILE A 84 4.21 -13.31 -20.09
CA ILE A 84 5.51 -12.69 -19.88
C ILE A 84 5.32 -11.22 -19.47
N SER A 85 4.62 -10.44 -20.30
CA SER A 85 4.53 -9.00 -20.12
C SER A 85 3.78 -8.62 -18.84
N GLU A 86 2.67 -9.31 -18.52
CA GLU A 86 1.90 -9.03 -17.29
C GLU A 86 2.66 -9.38 -16.01
N THR A 87 3.44 -10.47 -16.02
CA THR A 87 4.22 -10.87 -14.85
C THR A 87 5.48 -10.01 -14.68
N LEU A 88 6.08 -9.55 -15.78
CA LEU A 88 7.17 -8.57 -15.74
C LEU A 88 6.66 -7.18 -15.30
N LEU A 89 5.46 -6.79 -15.71
CA LEU A 89 4.82 -5.58 -15.21
C LEU A 89 4.77 -5.58 -13.67
N ALA A 90 4.28 -6.67 -13.08
CA ALA A 90 4.25 -6.83 -11.64
C ALA A 90 5.65 -6.87 -11.00
N LYS A 91 6.61 -7.51 -11.66
CA LYS A 91 7.99 -7.63 -11.16
C LYS A 91 8.71 -6.30 -11.07
N HIS A 92 8.43 -5.39 -12.01
CA HIS A 92 9.14 -4.11 -12.14
C HIS A 92 8.37 -2.93 -11.55
N PHE A 93 7.14 -3.14 -11.10
CA PHE A 93 6.40 -2.10 -10.37
C PHE A 93 6.90 -2.01 -8.93
N ASP A 94 7.24 -0.79 -8.49
CA ASP A 94 7.70 -0.56 -7.11
C ASP A 94 6.52 -0.26 -6.18
N GLY A 95 5.81 -1.30 -5.76
CA GLY A 95 4.65 -1.18 -4.88
C GLY A 95 3.87 -2.49 -4.78
N PRO A 96 2.80 -2.51 -3.96
CA PRO A 96 1.90 -3.65 -3.91
C PRO A 96 1.15 -3.82 -5.23
N VAL A 97 1.05 -5.07 -5.68
CA VAL A 97 0.38 -5.45 -6.93
C VAL A 97 -0.71 -6.48 -6.63
N MET A 98 -1.86 -6.29 -7.25
CA MET A 98 -2.97 -7.25 -7.24
C MET A 98 -3.22 -7.77 -8.66
N PHE A 99 -3.62 -9.03 -8.78
CA PHE A 99 -4.14 -9.63 -10.01
C PHE A 99 -5.59 -10.02 -9.82
N CYS A 100 -6.44 -9.67 -10.78
CA CYS A 100 -7.80 -10.19 -10.91
C CYS A 100 -8.19 -10.28 -12.39
N ALA A 101 -9.24 -11.04 -12.67
CA ALA A 101 -9.64 -11.36 -14.03
C ALA A 101 -11.16 -11.29 -14.21
N ALA A 102 -11.59 -11.02 -15.44
CA ALA A 102 -12.99 -10.99 -15.81
C ALA A 102 -13.58 -12.40 -15.91
N ALA A 103 -14.77 -12.59 -15.31
CA ALA A 103 -15.59 -13.75 -15.61
C ALA A 103 -16.22 -13.62 -17.00
N GLU A 104 -16.48 -14.75 -17.64
CA GLU A 104 -17.32 -14.77 -18.84
C GLU A 104 -18.77 -14.47 -18.47
N GLU A 105 -19.48 -13.73 -19.32
CA GLU A 105 -20.86 -13.33 -19.04
C GLU A 105 -21.85 -14.49 -19.20
N SER A 106 -21.58 -15.41 -20.14
CA SER A 106 -22.37 -16.62 -20.33
C SER A 106 -21.52 -17.77 -20.91
N ALA A 107 -22.05 -19.00 -20.83
CA ALA A 107 -21.46 -20.14 -21.49
C ALA A 107 -21.56 -20.07 -23.03
N GLU A 108 -22.48 -19.27 -23.55
CA GLU A 108 -22.68 -19.05 -24.98
C GLU A 108 -21.57 -18.19 -25.58
N ASP A 109 -20.99 -17.28 -24.78
CA ASP A 109 -19.88 -16.40 -25.20
C ASP A 109 -18.56 -17.15 -25.41
N LEU A 110 -18.50 -18.43 -25.02
CA LEU A 110 -17.33 -19.26 -25.25
C LEU A 110 -17.01 -19.53 -26.71
N MET A 111 -17.91 -19.19 -27.64
CA MET A 111 -17.73 -19.48 -29.08
C MET A 111 -17.14 -18.28 -29.85
N ASP A 112 -17.68 -17.09 -29.71
CA ASP A 112 -17.33 -15.95 -30.56
C ASP A 112 -16.76 -14.72 -29.82
N GLY A 113 -16.95 -14.61 -28.54
CA GLY A 113 -16.56 -13.43 -27.76
C GLY A 113 -15.82 -13.74 -26.45
N ARG A 114 -15.37 -14.99 -26.29
CA ARG A 114 -14.71 -15.41 -25.06
C ARG A 114 -13.37 -14.71 -24.86
N GLY A 115 -13.06 -14.36 -23.64
CA GLY A 115 -11.77 -13.81 -23.25
C GLY A 115 -10.84 -14.84 -22.65
N ASP A 116 -11.38 -15.93 -22.11
CA ASP A 116 -10.65 -17.00 -21.44
C ASP A 116 -9.74 -16.51 -20.29
N ALA A 117 -10.18 -15.45 -19.63
CA ALA A 117 -9.40 -14.79 -18.57
C ALA A 117 -9.18 -15.71 -17.35
N TYR A 118 -10.06 -16.67 -17.11
CA TYR A 118 -9.86 -17.69 -16.08
C TYR A 118 -8.60 -18.53 -16.33
N CYS A 119 -8.42 -19.05 -17.56
CA CYS A 119 -7.20 -19.75 -17.93
C CYS A 119 -5.98 -18.84 -17.88
N GLY A 120 -6.15 -17.59 -18.32
CA GLY A 120 -5.11 -16.56 -18.20
C GLY A 120 -4.65 -16.38 -16.75
N MET A 121 -5.59 -16.30 -15.80
CA MET A 121 -5.29 -16.15 -14.39
C MET A 121 -4.53 -17.34 -13.79
N LEU A 122 -4.87 -18.57 -14.21
CA LEU A 122 -4.11 -19.76 -13.83
C LEU A 122 -2.66 -19.68 -14.32
N ASN A 123 -2.45 -19.30 -15.58
CA ASN A 123 -1.14 -19.14 -16.16
C ASN A 123 -0.35 -17.99 -15.51
N ALA A 124 -0.97 -16.84 -15.30
CA ALA A 124 -0.37 -15.71 -14.58
C ALA A 124 0.11 -16.13 -13.18
N SER A 125 -0.75 -16.81 -12.41
CA SER A 125 -0.43 -17.29 -11.06
C SER A 125 0.78 -18.22 -11.04
N TYR A 126 0.84 -19.15 -12.00
CA TYR A 126 1.96 -20.07 -12.15
C TYR A 126 3.26 -19.33 -12.50
N ASN A 127 3.20 -18.41 -13.46
CA ASN A 127 4.35 -17.63 -13.90
C ASN A 127 4.88 -16.67 -12.83
N LEU A 128 4.00 -16.03 -12.06
CA LEU A 128 4.38 -15.22 -10.91
C LEU A 128 5.16 -16.03 -9.88
N LYS A 129 4.66 -17.25 -9.58
CA LYS A 129 5.35 -18.18 -8.68
C LYS A 129 6.73 -18.60 -9.21
N LEU A 130 6.83 -18.96 -10.51
CA LEU A 130 8.11 -19.31 -11.13
C LEU A 130 9.14 -18.19 -11.03
N ARG A 131 8.71 -16.95 -11.15
CA ARG A 131 9.57 -15.76 -11.07
C ARG A 131 9.80 -15.23 -9.64
N ASN A 132 9.20 -15.90 -8.65
CA ASN A 132 9.22 -15.45 -7.25
C ASN A 132 8.72 -14.00 -7.08
N VAL A 133 7.71 -13.60 -7.87
CA VAL A 133 7.05 -12.30 -7.78
C VAL A 133 5.89 -12.41 -6.81
N LYS A 134 5.95 -11.61 -5.74
CA LYS A 134 4.88 -11.58 -4.72
C LYS A 134 3.82 -10.57 -5.11
N VAL A 135 2.59 -11.05 -5.24
CA VAL A 135 1.41 -10.23 -5.53
C VAL A 135 0.25 -10.67 -4.64
N TYR A 136 -0.75 -9.82 -4.50
CA TYR A 136 -2.02 -10.19 -3.91
C TYR A 136 -2.91 -10.82 -4.97
N ILE A 137 -3.40 -12.01 -4.70
CA ILE A 137 -4.41 -12.71 -5.52
C ILE A 137 -5.57 -13.02 -4.58
N PRO A 138 -6.78 -12.49 -4.82
CA PRO A 138 -7.96 -12.84 -4.04
C PRO A 138 -8.24 -14.34 -4.04
N GLU A 139 -8.98 -14.84 -3.07
CA GLU A 139 -9.34 -16.26 -3.00
C GLU A 139 -10.09 -16.72 -4.26
N TYR A 140 -10.97 -15.86 -4.78
CA TYR A 140 -11.65 -16.03 -6.08
C TYR A 140 -11.26 -14.86 -6.99
N PRO A 141 -10.16 -14.97 -7.75
CA PRO A 141 -9.63 -13.83 -8.48
C PRO A 141 -10.33 -13.55 -9.82
N VAL A 142 -11.37 -14.27 -10.16
CA VAL A 142 -12.13 -14.14 -11.42
C VAL A 142 -13.57 -13.80 -11.07
N GLY A 143 -14.07 -12.67 -11.58
CA GLY A 143 -15.40 -12.19 -11.24
C GLY A 143 -16.00 -11.26 -12.30
N THR A 144 -17.26 -10.94 -12.10
CA THR A 144 -17.97 -9.85 -12.77
C THR A 144 -17.30 -8.50 -12.46
N ALA A 145 -17.68 -7.45 -13.16
CA ALA A 145 -17.20 -6.10 -12.88
C ALA A 145 -17.49 -5.67 -11.42
N ASP A 146 -18.65 -6.02 -10.90
CA ASP A 146 -19.06 -5.73 -9.51
C ASP A 146 -18.22 -6.49 -8.48
N GLU A 147 -17.93 -7.77 -8.72
CA GLU A 147 -17.09 -8.60 -7.85
C GLU A 147 -15.62 -8.17 -7.90
N CYS A 148 -15.10 -7.85 -9.09
CA CYS A 148 -13.75 -7.30 -9.22
C CYS A 148 -13.61 -5.94 -8.52
N ALA A 149 -14.66 -5.11 -8.53
CA ALA A 149 -14.68 -3.86 -7.78
C ALA A 149 -14.57 -4.09 -6.27
N ASP A 150 -15.26 -5.11 -5.74
CA ASP A 150 -15.14 -5.52 -4.33
C ASP A 150 -13.72 -6.00 -4.00
N MET A 151 -13.12 -6.83 -4.87
CA MET A 151 -11.73 -7.30 -4.71
C MET A 151 -10.73 -6.14 -4.65
N ILE A 152 -10.89 -5.13 -5.52
CA ILE A 152 -10.04 -3.92 -5.49
C ILE A 152 -10.24 -3.16 -4.18
N HIS A 153 -11.48 -3.03 -3.72
CA HIS A 153 -11.77 -2.36 -2.46
C HIS A 153 -11.10 -3.06 -1.26
N GLU A 154 -11.12 -4.39 -1.24
CA GLU A 154 -10.41 -5.20 -0.23
C GLU A 154 -8.89 -5.08 -0.33
N PHE A 155 -8.35 -4.90 -1.53
CA PHE A 155 -6.93 -4.69 -1.74
C PHE A 155 -6.43 -3.33 -1.19
N MET A 156 -7.26 -2.30 -1.16
CA MET A 156 -6.85 -0.94 -0.73
C MET A 156 -6.22 -0.91 0.67
N PRO A 157 -6.81 -1.51 1.72
CA PRO A 157 -6.17 -1.55 3.04
C PRO A 157 -4.90 -2.41 3.07
N ILE A 158 -4.83 -3.48 2.27
CA ILE A 158 -3.64 -4.31 2.13
C ILE A 158 -2.49 -3.48 1.52
N ALA A 159 -2.76 -2.79 0.41
CA ALA A 159 -1.81 -1.91 -0.25
C ALA A 159 -1.31 -0.80 0.69
N ARG A 160 -2.22 -0.17 1.42
CA ARG A 160 -1.89 0.87 2.41
C ARG A 160 -0.95 0.35 3.50
N THR A 161 -1.20 -0.86 3.98
CA THR A 161 -0.35 -1.50 5.00
C THR A 161 1.05 -1.76 4.47
N ILE A 162 1.17 -2.32 3.26
CA ILE A 162 2.47 -2.60 2.63
C ILE A 162 3.26 -1.31 2.40
N ILE A 163 2.60 -0.26 1.88
CA ILE A 163 3.22 1.05 1.65
C ILE A 163 3.66 1.66 2.99
N GLY A 164 2.82 1.56 4.03
CA GLY A 164 3.12 2.07 5.35
C GLY A 164 4.33 1.39 5.99
N LEU A 165 4.44 0.06 5.86
CA LEU A 165 5.56 -0.71 6.40
C LEU A 165 6.89 -0.36 5.71
N LYS A 166 6.89 -0.17 4.39
CA LYS A 166 8.09 0.23 3.62
C LYS A 166 8.72 1.54 4.12
N SER A 167 7.92 2.45 4.66
CA SER A 167 8.37 3.75 5.15
C SER A 167 8.35 3.88 6.67
N LEU A 168 8.07 2.80 7.38
CA LEU A 168 8.01 2.81 8.84
C LEU A 168 9.42 2.78 9.44
N LYS A 169 9.66 3.74 10.33
CA LYS A 169 10.85 3.77 11.19
C LYS A 169 10.39 3.72 12.64
N ILE A 170 10.91 2.77 13.40
CA ILE A 170 10.68 2.65 14.83
C ILE A 170 11.85 3.29 15.55
N ILE A 171 11.58 4.29 16.36
CA ILE A 171 12.58 4.92 17.23
C ILE A 171 12.37 4.38 18.64
N SER A 172 13.42 3.80 19.21
CA SER A 172 13.40 3.29 20.56
C SER A 172 14.48 3.98 21.41
N PHE A 173 14.18 4.10 22.70
CA PHE A 173 15.11 4.58 23.70
C PHE A 173 15.28 3.49 24.76
N GLY A 174 16.51 3.10 25.03
CA GLY A 174 16.80 2.00 25.93
C GLY A 174 18.19 2.03 26.47
N PRO A 175 18.65 0.98 27.12
CA PRO A 175 18.24 -0.43 27.06
C PRO A 175 17.01 -0.75 27.93
N ARG A 176 16.41 -1.93 27.66
CA ARG A 176 15.36 -2.47 28.53
C ARG A 176 15.84 -2.61 29.99
N PRO A 177 14.95 -2.58 30.98
CA PRO A 177 15.31 -2.84 32.36
C PRO A 177 15.93 -4.23 32.57
N LEU A 178 16.77 -4.36 33.59
CA LEU A 178 17.37 -5.64 34.00
C LEU A 178 16.25 -6.69 34.23
N ASN A 179 16.51 -7.92 33.81
CA ASN A 179 15.60 -9.08 33.89
C ASN A 179 14.36 -9.05 32.99
N PHE A 180 14.28 -8.09 32.03
CA PHE A 180 13.20 -8.04 31.03
C PHE A 180 13.65 -8.62 29.67
N LEU A 181 14.23 -9.81 29.68
CA LEU A 181 14.74 -10.47 28.46
C LEU A 181 13.64 -10.76 27.44
N ALA A 182 12.38 -10.98 27.90
CA ALA A 182 11.23 -11.17 27.04
C ALA A 182 10.85 -9.90 26.24
N CYS A 183 11.35 -8.72 26.62
CA CYS A 183 11.11 -7.45 25.91
C CYS A 183 12.08 -7.22 24.73
N ASN A 184 12.93 -8.20 24.40
CA ASN A 184 13.74 -8.16 23.19
C ASN A 184 12.88 -8.54 21.99
N ALA A 185 12.57 -7.58 21.13
CA ALA A 185 11.99 -7.88 19.83
C ALA A 185 13.10 -8.40 18.88
N PRO A 186 12.83 -9.44 18.09
CA PRO A 186 13.76 -9.86 17.05
C PRO A 186 13.76 -8.82 15.92
N ILE A 187 14.88 -8.18 15.69
CA ILE A 187 15.03 -7.08 14.70
C ILE A 187 14.90 -7.60 13.26
N LYS A 188 15.47 -8.78 12.99
CA LYS A 188 15.49 -9.32 11.62
C LYS A 188 14.11 -9.41 10.94
N PRO A 189 13.04 -9.92 11.56
CA PRO A 189 11.71 -9.92 10.94
C PRO A 189 11.18 -8.53 10.60
N LEU A 190 11.54 -7.49 11.36
CA LEU A 190 11.16 -6.11 11.06
C LEU A 190 11.89 -5.61 9.81
N TYR A 191 13.18 -5.84 9.70
CA TYR A 191 13.94 -5.54 8.47
C TYR A 191 13.43 -6.32 7.26
N ASP A 192 13.05 -7.58 7.44
CA ASP A 192 12.46 -8.40 6.36
C ASP A 192 11.10 -7.81 5.85
N LEU A 193 10.43 -6.99 6.67
CA LEU A 193 9.22 -6.24 6.30
C LEU A 193 9.53 -4.83 5.74
N GLY A 194 10.78 -4.42 5.69
CA GLY A 194 11.20 -3.09 5.26
C GLY A 194 11.08 -2.01 6.35
N VAL A 195 10.90 -2.41 7.62
CA VAL A 195 10.84 -1.49 8.76
C VAL A 195 12.26 -1.18 9.23
N GLU A 196 12.57 0.11 9.37
CA GLU A 196 13.85 0.57 9.94
C GLU A 196 13.75 0.77 11.46
N ILE A 197 14.87 0.58 12.15
CA ILE A 197 14.95 0.74 13.60
C ILE A 197 16.10 1.67 13.94
N GLU A 198 15.80 2.69 14.74
CA GLU A 198 16.77 3.58 15.35
C GLU A 198 16.80 3.34 16.85
N GLU A 199 17.95 2.89 17.38
CA GLU A 199 18.13 2.66 18.82
C GLU A 199 18.96 3.79 19.42
N ASN A 200 18.38 4.46 20.40
CA ASN A 200 18.98 5.57 21.15
C ASN A 200 19.08 5.23 22.63
N SER A 201 19.96 5.90 23.34
CA SER A 201 20.08 5.73 24.80
C SER A 201 19.06 6.58 25.55
N GLU A 202 18.77 6.21 26.80
CA GLU A 202 17.98 7.04 27.70
C GLU A 202 18.64 8.39 28.00
N LEU A 203 19.98 8.48 27.86
CA LEU A 203 20.72 9.74 28.02
C LEU A 203 20.42 10.72 26.89
N ASP A 204 20.30 10.23 25.66
CA ASP A 204 19.93 11.05 24.49
C ASP A 204 18.53 11.64 24.68
N LEU A 205 17.58 10.82 25.14
CA LEU A 205 16.23 11.28 25.46
C LEU A 205 16.23 12.30 26.59
N PHE A 206 17.01 12.06 27.64
CA PHE A 206 17.09 12.97 28.79
C PHE A 206 17.69 14.31 28.39
N GLU A 207 18.74 14.32 27.58
CA GLU A 207 19.34 15.56 27.06
C GLU A 207 18.34 16.33 26.19
N ALA A 208 17.67 15.65 25.28
CA ALA A 208 16.65 16.27 24.43
C ALA A 208 15.47 16.83 25.25
N PHE A 209 15.01 16.08 26.25
CA PHE A 209 13.95 16.54 27.15
C PHE A 209 14.35 17.82 27.89
N ASN A 210 15.55 17.91 28.41
CA ASN A 210 16.03 19.10 29.11
C ASN A 210 16.15 20.34 28.21
N LYS A 211 16.44 20.15 26.90
CA LYS A 211 16.45 21.25 25.93
C LYS A 211 15.08 21.88 25.71
N HIS A 212 13.99 21.15 26.00
CA HIS A 212 12.62 21.63 25.90
C HIS A 212 12.06 22.17 27.24
N GLU A 213 12.88 22.37 28.26
CA GLU A 213 12.41 22.99 29.51
C GLU A 213 11.92 24.39 29.23
N GLY A 214 10.66 24.67 29.62
CA GLY A 214 10.02 25.97 29.37
C GLY A 214 9.63 26.24 27.91
N ASP A 215 9.55 25.23 27.06
CA ASP A 215 9.14 25.38 25.67
C ASP A 215 7.77 26.08 25.57
N PRO A 216 7.62 27.12 24.74
CA PRO A 216 6.39 27.91 24.64
C PRO A 216 5.18 27.11 24.12
N ARG A 217 5.37 25.94 23.55
CA ARG A 217 4.29 25.03 23.09
C ARG A 217 3.63 24.26 24.22
N ILE A 218 4.29 24.11 25.38
CA ILE A 218 3.81 23.31 26.52
C ILE A 218 2.37 23.67 26.94
N PRO A 219 1.99 24.94 27.13
CA PRO A 219 0.63 25.29 27.53
C PRO A 219 -0.44 24.81 26.55
N LYS A 220 -0.14 24.88 25.26
CA LYS A 220 -1.08 24.45 24.21
C LYS A 220 -1.23 22.92 24.19
N VAL A 221 -0.15 22.19 24.33
CA VAL A 221 -0.17 20.71 24.40
C VAL A 221 -0.91 20.24 25.64
N VAL A 222 -0.72 20.91 26.79
CA VAL A 222 -1.49 20.63 28.01
C VAL A 222 -2.99 20.82 27.77
N GLU A 223 -3.40 21.92 27.12
CA GLU A 223 -4.82 22.18 26.79
C GLU A 223 -5.40 21.04 25.92
N ASP A 224 -4.63 20.55 24.94
CA ASP A 224 -5.07 19.46 24.04
C ASP A 224 -5.15 18.12 24.79
N MET A 225 -4.19 17.83 25.68
CA MET A 225 -4.24 16.65 26.57
C MET A 225 -5.45 16.69 27.52
N GLU A 226 -5.77 17.85 28.09
CA GLU A 226 -6.95 18.01 28.96
C GLU A 226 -8.27 17.76 28.20
N LYS A 227 -8.35 18.16 26.94
CA LYS A 227 -9.51 17.88 26.09
C LYS A 227 -9.66 16.38 25.82
N GLU A 228 -8.57 15.69 25.57
CA GLU A 228 -8.57 14.24 25.31
C GLU A 228 -8.90 13.42 26.55
N LEU A 229 -8.28 13.73 27.68
CA LEU A 229 -8.47 13.02 28.95
C LEU A 229 -9.84 13.33 29.60
N GLY A 230 -10.42 14.49 29.29
CA GLY A 230 -11.68 14.93 29.88
C GLY A 230 -11.59 15.17 31.38
N LYS A 231 -12.75 15.14 32.05
CA LYS A 231 -12.88 15.48 33.49
C LYS A 231 -12.35 14.40 34.45
N GLY A 232 -11.76 13.32 33.97
CA GLY A 232 -11.34 12.16 34.77
C GLY A 232 -9.85 12.10 35.11
N ASN A 233 -9.06 13.10 34.72
CA ASN A 233 -7.64 13.10 35.02
C ASN A 233 -7.37 13.27 36.50
N MET A 234 -6.77 12.26 37.14
CA MET A 234 -6.46 12.23 38.56
C MET A 234 -5.13 12.93 38.93
N LYS A 235 -4.31 13.29 37.94
CA LYS A 235 -2.97 13.86 38.13
C LYS A 235 -2.68 15.01 37.15
N PRO A 236 -3.44 16.11 37.20
CA PRO A 236 -3.23 17.23 36.28
C PRO A 236 -1.87 17.89 36.42
N GLU A 237 -1.25 17.79 37.59
CA GLU A 237 0.06 18.38 37.89
C GLU A 237 1.23 17.81 37.08
N ILE A 238 1.07 16.62 36.49
CA ILE A 238 2.10 16.03 35.66
C ILE A 238 1.99 16.39 34.17
N LEU A 239 0.86 16.96 33.72
CA LEU A 239 0.62 17.29 32.32
C LEU A 239 1.70 18.19 31.71
N PRO A 240 2.25 19.21 32.37
CA PRO A 240 3.32 20.00 31.77
C PRO A 240 4.57 19.17 31.43
N LYS A 241 4.93 18.18 32.26
CA LYS A 241 6.05 17.28 31.98
C LYS A 241 5.74 16.32 30.84
N LEU A 242 4.52 15.80 30.77
CA LEU A 242 4.07 14.95 29.65
C LEU A 242 4.06 15.74 28.35
N ALA A 243 3.59 16.98 28.36
CA ALA A 243 3.63 17.87 27.21
C ALA A 243 5.07 18.15 26.74
N GLN A 244 6.00 18.35 27.67
CA GLN A 244 7.41 18.49 27.35
C GLN A 244 7.97 17.21 26.70
N TYR A 245 7.59 16.00 27.18
CA TYR A 245 7.96 14.74 26.54
C TYR A 245 7.36 14.58 25.15
N GLU A 246 6.09 14.93 24.97
CA GLU A 246 5.44 14.87 23.66
C GLU A 246 6.17 15.76 22.65
N ILE A 247 6.45 17.01 23.02
CA ILE A 247 7.21 17.94 22.17
C ILE A 247 8.58 17.37 21.84
N THR A 248 9.29 16.85 22.85
CA THR A 248 10.62 16.25 22.67
C THR A 248 10.60 15.10 21.66
N LEU A 249 9.65 14.19 21.78
CA LEU A 249 9.54 13.03 20.91
C LEU A 249 9.11 13.42 19.48
N LEU A 250 8.22 14.40 19.36
CA LEU A 250 7.78 14.89 18.05
C LEU A 250 8.93 15.60 17.31
N ASP A 251 9.68 16.47 18.01
CA ASP A 251 10.85 17.14 17.43
C ASP A 251 11.94 16.12 17.09
N TRP A 252 12.17 15.12 17.94
CA TRP A 252 13.08 14.02 17.63
C TRP A 252 12.72 13.31 16.30
N VAL A 253 11.44 13.00 16.12
CA VAL A 253 10.96 12.39 14.87
C VAL A 253 11.17 13.32 13.68
N GLU A 254 10.94 14.63 13.82
CA GLU A 254 11.18 15.60 12.74
C GLU A 254 12.66 15.70 12.37
N ASP A 255 13.54 15.79 13.37
CA ASP A 255 15.00 15.91 13.16
C ASP A 255 15.60 14.65 12.50
N HIS A 256 14.98 13.48 12.67
CA HIS A 256 15.44 12.19 12.15
C HIS A 256 14.65 11.70 10.93
N ARG A 257 13.85 12.59 10.30
CA ARG A 257 13.09 12.28 9.05
C ARG A 257 13.97 12.14 7.80
N GLY A 258 15.21 12.54 7.83
CA GLY A 258 16.11 12.62 6.68
C GLY A 258 16.29 11.35 5.84
N TYR A 259 15.73 10.22 6.28
CA TYR A 259 15.73 8.97 5.51
C TYR A 259 14.58 8.87 4.49
N ARG A 260 13.56 9.73 4.58
CA ARG A 260 12.40 9.69 3.68
C ARG A 260 12.60 10.42 2.36
N GLU A 261 13.62 11.27 2.23
CA GLU A 261 13.88 12.04 1.00
C GLU A 261 14.75 11.30 -0.04
N TYR A 262 15.27 10.13 0.31
CA TYR A 262 16.17 9.34 -0.55
C TYR A 262 15.56 8.05 -1.11
N VAL A 263 14.26 7.83 -0.94
CA VAL A 263 13.57 6.62 -1.47
C VAL A 263 12.44 7.02 -2.40
#